data_007b561a84c6a60718004792daec2830
#
_entry.id   007b561a84c6a60718004792daec2830
#
_cell.length_a   1.000
_cell.length_b   1.000
_cell.length_c   1.000
_cell.angle_alpha   90.00
_cell.angle_beta   90.00
_cell.angle_gamma   90.00
#
_symmetry.space_group_name_H-M   'P 1'
#
loop_
_entity.id
_entity.type
_entity.pdbx_description
1 polymer ?
#
loop_
_entity_poly.entity_id
_entity_poly.type
_entity_poly.pdbx_seq_one_letter_code
_entity_poly.pdbx_strand_id
1 'polypeptide(L)'
;MAIYTRYIDGNFSETLDKIHDGILNSSMSASYEDGSDWEKDDVKCAVRVYERYSAFGGNRVSLNVTLVGTDGDLFLTGITSGGSQAVFFKINTVGEDAFLDCLIGLFE
;
A
#
# COMPACT_ATOMS: atom_id res chain seq x y z
N MET A 1 -8.61 8.36 -5.51
CA MET A 1 -8.47 7.49 -4.35
C MET A 1 -8.93 6.08 -4.72
N ALA A 2 -8.12 5.09 -4.47
CA ALA A 2 -8.42 3.70 -4.82
C ALA A 2 -8.17 2.81 -3.60
N ILE A 3 -8.89 1.69 -3.52
CA ILE A 3 -8.83 0.78 -2.38
C ILE A 3 -8.76 -0.68 -2.86
N TYR A 4 -7.99 -1.47 -2.13
CA TYR A 4 -7.91 -2.92 -2.32
C TYR A 4 -7.94 -3.58 -0.95
N THR A 5 -8.75 -4.60 -0.80
CA THR A 5 -8.82 -5.40 0.42
C THR A 5 -8.72 -6.87 0.08
N ARG A 6 -8.13 -7.65 0.99
CA ARG A 6 -7.95 -9.08 0.77
C ARG A 6 -7.73 -9.80 2.09
N TYR A 7 -8.33 -10.98 2.24
CA TYR A 7 -7.95 -11.92 3.29
C TYR A 7 -6.76 -12.73 2.83
N ILE A 8 -5.81 -12.95 3.72
CA ILE A 8 -4.57 -13.66 3.41
C ILE A 8 -4.37 -14.80 4.41
N ASP A 9 -4.17 -16.00 3.89
CA ASP A 9 -3.80 -17.16 4.69
C ASP A 9 -2.28 -17.28 4.65
N GLY A 10 -1.61 -16.61 5.59
CA GLY A 10 -0.15 -16.60 5.59
C GLY A 10 0.39 -16.13 6.93
N ASN A 11 1.71 -16.08 7.01
CA ASN A 11 2.42 -15.60 8.17
C ASN A 11 2.47 -14.08 8.15
N PHE A 12 2.21 -13.44 9.28
CA PHE A 12 2.15 -11.99 9.37
C PHE A 12 3.49 -11.34 8.96
N SER A 13 4.59 -11.78 9.55
CA SER A 13 5.89 -11.16 9.30
C SER A 13 6.35 -11.36 7.86
N GLU A 14 6.17 -12.56 7.30
CA GLU A 14 6.54 -12.84 5.92
C GLU A 14 5.68 -12.04 4.94
N THR A 15 4.39 -11.92 5.23
CA THR A 15 3.47 -11.14 4.39
C THR A 15 3.85 -9.66 4.42
N LEU A 16 4.15 -9.13 5.60
CA LEU A 16 4.56 -7.74 5.75
C LEU A 16 5.86 -7.45 4.98
N ASP A 17 6.84 -8.34 5.08
CA ASP A 17 8.11 -8.20 4.35
C ASP A 17 7.89 -8.24 2.84
N LYS A 18 7.03 -9.13 2.37
CA LYS A 18 6.67 -9.22 0.95
C LYS A 18 6.07 -7.92 0.45
N ILE A 19 5.16 -7.33 1.23
CA ILE A 19 4.53 -6.06 0.88
C ILE A 19 5.58 -4.96 0.83
N HIS A 20 6.37 -4.83 1.87
CA HIS A 20 7.36 -3.77 1.99
C HIS A 20 8.37 -3.82 0.85
N ASP A 21 8.98 -4.97 0.63
CA ASP A 21 9.97 -5.14 -0.41
C ASP A 21 9.35 -4.98 -1.80
N GLY A 22 8.14 -5.53 -1.99
CA GLY A 22 7.45 -5.45 -3.28
C GLY A 22 7.11 -4.02 -3.66
N ILE A 23 6.62 -3.22 -2.72
CA ILE A 23 6.28 -1.83 -2.99
C ILE A 23 7.54 -1.01 -3.27
N LEU A 24 8.59 -1.16 -2.46
CA LEU A 24 9.81 -0.39 -2.64
C LEU A 24 10.55 -0.76 -3.91
N ASN A 25 10.40 -1.99 -4.40
CA ASN A 25 11.00 -2.43 -5.65
C ASN A 25 10.12 -2.17 -6.87
N SER A 26 8.90 -1.68 -6.69
CA SER A 26 7.96 -1.48 -7.78
C SER A 26 8.29 -0.27 -8.66
N SER A 27 9.05 0.68 -8.12
CA SER A 27 9.37 1.92 -8.80
C SER A 27 10.61 2.53 -8.18
N MET A 28 11.41 3.23 -9.01
CA MET A 28 12.60 3.92 -8.52
C MET A 28 12.24 5.11 -7.61
N SER A 29 11.04 5.66 -7.74
CA SER A 29 10.61 6.79 -6.93
C SER A 29 9.83 6.38 -5.68
N ALA A 30 9.56 5.09 -5.51
CA ALA A 30 8.83 4.62 -4.34
C ALA A 30 9.70 4.76 -3.08
N SER A 31 9.11 5.33 -2.03
CA SER A 31 9.80 5.52 -0.75
C SER A 31 8.89 5.12 0.40
N TYR A 32 9.50 4.64 1.46
CA TYR A 32 8.80 4.38 2.72
C TYR A 32 8.78 5.68 3.52
N GLU A 33 7.59 6.12 3.91
CA GLU A 33 7.45 7.40 4.61
C GLU A 33 7.36 7.21 6.12
N ASP A 34 6.44 6.35 6.59
CA ASP A 34 6.29 6.10 8.01
C ASP A 34 5.42 4.86 8.23
N GLY A 35 5.43 4.38 9.47
CA GLY A 35 4.61 3.24 9.83
C GLY A 35 4.40 3.16 11.34
N SER A 36 3.52 2.26 11.71
CA SER A 36 3.19 2.01 13.11
C SER A 36 2.85 0.53 13.28
N ASP A 37 3.28 -0.03 14.38
CA ASP A 37 2.99 -1.43 14.72
C ASP A 37 2.24 -1.50 16.03
N TRP A 38 1.32 -2.45 16.11
CA TRP A 38 0.53 -2.70 17.31
C TRP A 38 0.34 -4.20 17.46
N GLU A 39 0.41 -4.67 18.67
CA GLU A 39 0.21 -6.07 18.98
C GLU A 39 -0.50 -6.21 20.31
N LYS A 40 -1.47 -7.09 20.35
CA LYS A 40 -2.15 -7.44 21.59
C LYS A 40 -2.58 -8.91 21.50
N ASP A 41 -2.20 -9.69 22.49
CA ASP A 41 -2.41 -11.14 22.49
C ASP A 41 -1.78 -11.74 21.22
N ASP A 42 -2.56 -12.43 20.40
CA ASP A 42 -2.07 -13.03 19.15
C ASP A 42 -2.26 -12.10 17.94
N VAL A 43 -2.95 -10.98 18.12
CA VAL A 43 -3.28 -10.09 17.01
C VAL A 43 -2.17 -9.08 16.80
N LYS A 44 -1.69 -9.00 15.55
CA LYS A 44 -0.69 -8.01 15.13
C LYS A 44 -1.31 -7.08 14.11
N CYS A 45 -0.91 -5.82 14.16
CA CYS A 45 -1.33 -4.83 13.19
C CYS A 45 -0.13 -3.99 12.78
N ALA A 46 0.05 -3.85 11.48
CA ALA A 46 1.09 -2.97 10.93
C ALA A 46 0.45 -2.01 9.94
N VAL A 47 0.81 -0.75 10.08
CA VAL A 47 0.45 0.31 9.13
C VAL A 47 1.73 0.79 8.48
N ARG A 48 1.71 0.92 7.16
CA ARG A 48 2.87 1.40 6.38
C ARG A 48 2.39 2.41 5.37
N VAL A 49 3.09 3.51 5.26
CA VAL A 49 2.78 4.56 4.29
C VAL A 49 3.95 4.70 3.34
N TYR A 50 3.65 4.63 2.06
CA TYR A 50 4.61 4.78 0.98
C TYR A 50 4.17 5.91 0.07
N GLU A 51 5.13 6.50 -0.63
CA GLU A 51 4.86 7.51 -1.64
C GLU A 51 5.69 7.24 -2.88
N ARG A 52 5.18 7.67 -4.01
CA ARG A 52 5.95 7.73 -5.26
C ARG A 52 5.41 8.85 -6.13
N TYR A 53 6.20 9.23 -7.13
CA TYR A 53 5.72 10.18 -8.12
C TYR A 53 4.79 9.49 -9.10
N SER A 54 3.70 10.18 -9.45
CA SER A 54 2.83 9.75 -10.53
C SER A 54 3.59 9.84 -11.86
N ALA A 55 3.31 8.91 -12.79
CA ALA A 55 3.89 8.91 -14.12
C ALA A 55 3.50 10.16 -14.91
N PHE A 56 2.41 10.81 -14.52
CA PHE A 56 1.89 12.00 -15.20
C PHE A 56 1.81 13.15 -14.20
N GLY A 57 2.17 14.34 -14.62
CA GLY A 57 1.98 15.55 -13.85
C GLY A 57 2.93 15.78 -12.67
N GLY A 58 3.84 14.84 -12.38
CA GLY A 58 4.83 15.00 -11.34
C GLY A 58 4.27 15.06 -9.91
N ASN A 59 3.03 14.66 -9.71
CA ASN A 59 2.40 14.64 -8.40
C ASN A 59 2.82 13.42 -7.59
N ARG A 60 2.86 13.58 -6.29
CA ARG A 60 3.11 12.45 -5.38
C ARG A 60 1.80 11.74 -5.08
N VAL A 61 1.86 10.42 -5.06
CA VAL A 61 0.74 9.56 -4.69
C VAL A 61 1.15 8.77 -3.46
N SER A 62 0.29 8.71 -2.48
CA SER A 62 0.54 7.92 -1.27
C SER A 62 -0.21 6.59 -1.34
N LEU A 63 0.40 5.57 -0.76
CA LEU A 63 -0.23 4.26 -0.53
C LEU A 63 -0.16 3.96 0.95
N ASN A 64 -1.32 3.81 1.57
CA ASN A 64 -1.43 3.39 2.96
C ASN A 64 -1.79 1.92 2.98
N VAL A 65 -0.96 1.11 3.65
CA VAL A 65 -1.17 -0.33 3.78
C VAL A 65 -1.41 -0.66 5.24
N THR A 66 -2.46 -1.41 5.52
CA THR A 66 -2.73 -1.94 6.86
C THR A 66 -2.84 -3.46 6.76
N LEU A 67 -2.04 -4.16 7.55
CA LEU A 67 -2.10 -5.62 7.66
C LEU A 67 -2.41 -5.96 9.11
N VAL A 68 -3.47 -6.72 9.34
CA VAL A 68 -3.93 -7.02 10.71
C VAL A 68 -4.41 -8.46 10.80
N GLY A 69 -4.16 -9.08 11.94
CA GLY A 69 -4.68 -10.41 12.25
C GLY A 69 -3.69 -11.32 12.93
N THR A 70 -3.97 -12.61 12.85
CA THR A 70 -3.12 -13.67 13.37
C THR A 70 -2.56 -14.47 12.21
N ASP A 71 -1.48 -15.22 12.45
CA ASP A 71 -0.92 -16.09 11.40
C ASP A 71 -1.99 -17.04 10.88
N GLY A 72 -2.14 -17.10 9.56
CA GLY A 72 -3.16 -17.89 8.91
C GLY A 72 -4.51 -17.18 8.74
N ASP A 73 -4.68 -16.01 9.35
CA ASP A 73 -5.95 -15.27 9.31
C ASP A 73 -5.66 -13.77 9.32
N LEU A 74 -5.18 -13.28 8.19
CA LEU A 74 -4.79 -11.88 8.03
C LEU A 74 -5.79 -11.14 7.16
N PHE A 75 -5.93 -9.84 7.40
CA PHE A 75 -6.68 -8.93 6.55
C PHE A 75 -5.78 -7.80 6.10
N LEU A 76 -5.79 -7.56 4.81
CA LEU A 76 -5.00 -6.52 4.15
C LEU A 76 -5.92 -5.43 3.61
N THR A 77 -5.57 -4.19 3.85
CA THR A 77 -6.21 -3.03 3.23
C THR A 77 -5.13 -2.14 2.64
N GLY A 78 -5.27 -1.77 1.39
CA GLY A 78 -4.43 -0.76 0.74
C GLY A 78 -5.30 0.36 0.20
N ILE A 79 -4.92 1.59 0.48
CA ILE A 79 -5.65 2.77 0.01
C ILE A 79 -4.64 3.76 -0.54
N THR A 80 -4.87 4.20 -1.78
CA THR A 80 -4.05 5.23 -2.39
C THR A 80 -4.77 6.57 -2.39
N SER A 81 -4.00 7.64 -2.26
CA SER A 81 -4.51 8.98 -2.45
C SER A 81 -3.43 9.85 -3.09
N GLY A 82 -3.86 10.84 -3.85
CA GLY A 82 -2.95 11.79 -4.47
C GLY A 82 -3.39 13.20 -4.16
N GLY A 83 -2.41 14.09 -3.96
CA GLY A 83 -2.67 15.50 -3.81
C GLY A 83 -3.06 16.07 -5.18
N SER A 84 -4.35 16.20 -5.45
CA SER A 84 -4.76 16.61 -6.77
C SER A 84 -5.37 17.98 -6.80
N GLN A 85 -5.00 18.73 -7.84
CA GLN A 85 -5.78 19.88 -8.29
C GLN A 85 -6.91 19.34 -9.18
N ALA A 86 -8.03 20.04 -9.17
CA ALA A 86 -9.21 19.59 -9.94
C ALA A 86 -8.90 19.39 -11.43
N VAL A 87 -8.03 20.23 -12.01
CA VAL A 87 -7.68 20.12 -13.42
C VAL A 87 -6.89 18.86 -13.75
N PHE A 88 -6.28 18.23 -12.76
CA PHE A 88 -5.46 17.03 -12.96
C PHE A 88 -6.13 15.78 -12.38
N PHE A 89 -7.42 15.84 -12.14
CA PHE A 89 -8.15 14.75 -11.50
C PHE A 89 -7.93 13.39 -12.17
N LYS A 90 -8.06 13.33 -13.50
CA LYS A 90 -7.90 12.07 -14.23
C LYS A 90 -6.48 11.55 -14.17
N ILE A 91 -5.49 12.44 -14.19
CA ILE A 91 -4.08 12.06 -14.11
C ILE A 91 -3.78 11.45 -12.74
N ASN A 92 -4.30 12.05 -11.68
CA ASN A 92 -4.08 11.54 -10.33
C ASN A 92 -4.78 10.21 -10.11
N THR A 93 -5.98 10.03 -10.67
CA THR A 93 -6.69 8.75 -10.58
C THR A 93 -5.88 7.64 -11.24
N VAL A 94 -5.29 7.89 -12.38
CA VAL A 94 -4.42 6.92 -13.07
C VAL A 94 -3.20 6.58 -12.20
N GLY A 95 -2.58 7.60 -11.60
CA GLY A 95 -1.43 7.39 -10.71
C GLY A 95 -1.78 6.61 -9.46
N GLU A 96 -2.95 6.87 -8.87
CA GLU A 96 -3.44 6.13 -7.71
C GLU A 96 -3.68 4.67 -8.05
N ASP A 97 -4.36 4.40 -9.16
CA ASP A 97 -4.65 3.03 -9.60
C ASP A 97 -3.35 2.28 -9.92
N ALA A 98 -2.41 2.94 -10.59
CA ALA A 98 -1.13 2.32 -10.95
C ALA A 98 -0.30 1.97 -9.71
N PHE A 99 -0.31 2.83 -8.71
CA PHE A 99 0.41 2.53 -7.47
C PHE A 99 -0.26 1.39 -6.70
N LEU A 100 -1.59 1.39 -6.65
CA LEU A 100 -2.32 0.30 -6.00
C LEU A 100 -2.08 -1.03 -6.72
N ASP A 101 -1.96 -1.02 -8.04
CA ASP A 101 -1.68 -2.22 -8.82
C ASP A 101 -0.36 -2.88 -8.41
N CYS A 102 0.60 -2.13 -7.92
CA CYS A 102 1.84 -2.69 -7.39
C CYS A 102 1.57 -3.59 -6.18
N LEU A 103 0.64 -3.18 -5.32
CA LEU A 103 0.23 -4.00 -4.18
C LEU A 103 -0.58 -5.21 -4.64
N ILE A 104 -1.56 -4.98 -5.51
CA ILE A 104 -2.43 -6.05 -6.02
C ILE A 104 -1.60 -7.14 -6.69
N GLY A 105 -0.61 -6.76 -7.47
CA GLY A 105 0.25 -7.69 -8.18
C GLY A 105 1.07 -8.62 -7.30
N LEU A 106 1.23 -8.29 -6.03
CA LEU A 106 1.92 -9.15 -5.08
C LEU A 106 1.07 -10.36 -4.66
N PHE A 107 -0.24 -10.28 -4.82
CA PHE A 107 -1.18 -11.28 -4.33
C PHE A 107 -2.09 -11.89 -5.40
N GLU A 108 -2.12 -11.28 -6.59
CA GLU A 108 -2.97 -11.77 -7.70
C GLU A 108 -2.14 -12.35 -8.90
#